data_2488cf8f771bd6eb22d1fe03994378ac
#
_entry.id   2488cf8f771bd6eb22d1fe03994378ac
#
_cell.length_a   1.000
_cell.length_b   1.000
_cell.length_c   1.000
_cell.angle_alpha   90.00
_cell.angle_beta   90.00
_cell.angle_gamma   90.00
#
_symmetry.space_group_name_H-M   'P 1'
#
loop_
_entity.id
_entity.type
_entity.pdbx_description
1 polymer ?
#
loop_
_entity_poly.entity_id
_entity_poly.type
_entity_poly.pdbx_seq_one_letter_code
_entity_poly.pdbx_strand_id
1 'polypeptide(L)'
;LPEGANLKLEMLHVILVLILCVTILMRDNFAHFMRNFSLRRGEEEEFKEITRLRTMIAAPIGVLLYLYAFYLPVVDGSELYSWISWFGEMNPRHLIMVEILFLIINLGSIAGYCRKYGTACLDDLCLGDEVLRRRILSVFPNALTVMNALMGLLAIFFADQGRFKEAFLILLGAAFFDKLDGAVARKLGLTTPLPNQKQNKYSITLGGVLDDISDTVSFCIAPAIMFYFLMERFISESGETVFFLWVAIGYAVLGVIRLIFFILDRKSIPGF
;
A
#
# COMPACT_ATOMS: atom_id res chain seq x y z
N LEU A 1 -19.71 -14.54 -19.92
CA LEU A 1 -18.29 -14.19 -19.82
C LEU A 1 -17.48 -15.40 -20.30
N PRO A 2 -16.32 -15.23 -20.98
CA PRO A 2 -15.46 -16.35 -21.33
C PRO A 2 -14.99 -17.06 -20.05
N GLU A 3 -14.93 -18.39 -20.06
CA GLU A 3 -14.64 -19.25 -18.88
C GLU A 3 -13.37 -18.78 -18.11
N GLY A 4 -12.33 -18.31 -18.79
CA GLY A 4 -11.14 -17.80 -18.15
C GLY A 4 -11.31 -16.47 -17.38
N ALA A 5 -12.37 -15.70 -17.62
CA ALA A 5 -12.64 -14.47 -16.87
C ALA A 5 -13.32 -14.76 -15.52
N ASN A 6 -14.14 -15.80 -15.46
CA ASN A 6 -14.76 -16.24 -14.21
C ASN A 6 -13.71 -16.81 -13.24
N LEU A 7 -12.79 -17.63 -13.72
CA LEU A 7 -11.70 -18.18 -12.90
C LEU A 7 -10.81 -17.07 -12.27
N LYS A 8 -10.53 -16.00 -13.01
CA LYS A 8 -9.76 -14.85 -12.48
C LYS A 8 -10.54 -14.09 -11.40
N LEU A 9 -11.85 -13.95 -11.54
CA LEU A 9 -12.70 -13.28 -10.55
C LEU A 9 -12.82 -14.13 -9.27
N GLU A 10 -12.92 -15.44 -9.39
CA GLU A 10 -12.95 -16.37 -8.27
C GLU A 10 -11.61 -16.35 -7.48
N MET A 11 -10.47 -16.37 -8.18
CA MET A 11 -9.16 -16.21 -7.53
C MET A 11 -9.05 -14.87 -6.80
N LEU A 12 -9.52 -13.78 -7.41
CA LEU A 12 -9.51 -12.46 -6.80
C LEU A 12 -10.37 -12.42 -5.53
N HIS A 13 -11.55 -13.02 -5.59
CA HIS A 13 -12.45 -13.18 -4.44
C HIS A 13 -11.76 -13.90 -3.28
N VAL A 14 -11.16 -15.06 -3.53
CA VAL A 14 -10.44 -15.83 -2.49
C VAL A 14 -9.31 -15.02 -1.83
N ILE A 15 -8.53 -14.30 -2.65
CA ILE A 15 -7.43 -13.44 -2.15
C ILE A 15 -8.00 -12.29 -1.30
N LEU A 16 -9.07 -11.63 -1.76
CA LEU A 16 -9.69 -10.53 -1.02
C LEU A 16 -10.29 -10.99 0.31
N VAL A 17 -10.94 -12.15 0.35
CA VAL A 17 -11.45 -12.72 1.61
C VAL A 17 -10.32 -13.01 2.58
N LEU A 18 -9.19 -13.55 2.12
CA LEU A 18 -8.03 -13.79 2.96
C LEU A 18 -7.47 -12.48 3.53
N ILE A 19 -7.29 -11.47 2.68
CA ILE A 19 -6.84 -10.13 3.09
C ILE A 19 -7.81 -9.53 4.11
N LEU A 20 -9.11 -9.68 3.87
CA LEU A 20 -10.16 -9.16 4.74
C LEU A 20 -10.11 -9.84 6.12
N CYS A 21 -9.97 -11.17 6.17
CA CYS A 21 -9.84 -11.91 7.44
C CYS A 21 -8.61 -11.45 8.25
N VAL A 22 -7.46 -11.31 7.59
CA VAL A 22 -6.24 -10.79 8.24
C VAL A 22 -6.46 -9.37 8.75
N THR A 23 -7.08 -8.50 7.94
CA THR A 23 -7.34 -7.10 8.29
C THR A 23 -8.29 -6.98 9.49
N ILE A 24 -9.33 -7.83 9.56
CA ILE A 24 -10.26 -7.87 10.70
C ILE A 24 -9.52 -8.27 11.98
N LEU A 25 -8.72 -9.34 11.92
CA LEU A 25 -7.93 -9.81 13.06
C LEU A 25 -6.92 -8.74 13.55
N MET A 26 -6.21 -8.13 12.63
CA MET A 26 -5.27 -7.04 12.95
C MET A 26 -6.00 -5.86 13.60
N ARG A 27 -7.13 -5.47 13.04
CA ARG A 27 -7.95 -4.36 13.56
C ARG A 27 -8.49 -4.67 14.96
N ASP A 28 -8.98 -5.86 15.20
CA ASP A 28 -9.56 -6.22 16.51
C ASP A 28 -8.48 -6.29 17.58
N ASN A 29 -7.33 -6.88 17.29
CA ASN A 29 -6.18 -6.86 18.19
C ASN A 29 -5.68 -5.44 18.47
N PHE A 30 -5.60 -4.61 17.43
CA PHE A 30 -5.19 -3.22 17.57
C PHE A 30 -6.19 -2.41 18.40
N ALA A 31 -7.49 -2.56 18.17
CA ALA A 31 -8.53 -1.91 18.92
C ALA A 31 -8.53 -2.34 20.40
N HIS A 32 -8.28 -3.63 20.66
CA HIS A 32 -8.14 -4.16 22.02
C HIS A 32 -6.91 -3.57 22.74
N PHE A 33 -5.78 -3.54 22.04
CA PHE A 33 -4.56 -2.92 22.57
C PHE A 33 -4.78 -1.44 22.93
N MET A 34 -5.37 -0.66 22.04
CA MET A 34 -5.63 0.76 22.24
C MET A 34 -6.61 1.04 23.38
N ARG A 35 -7.63 0.18 23.55
CA ARG A 35 -8.55 0.26 24.70
C ARG A 35 -7.85 -0.01 26.02
N ASN A 36 -7.08 -1.09 26.11
CA ASN A 36 -6.33 -1.41 27.32
C ASN A 36 -5.33 -0.32 27.69
N PHE A 37 -4.76 0.34 26.67
CA PHE A 37 -3.87 1.47 26.85
C PHE A 37 -4.61 2.69 27.45
N SER A 38 -5.78 3.04 26.92
CA SER A 38 -6.63 4.13 27.42
C SER A 38 -7.09 3.88 28.88
N LEU A 39 -7.51 2.65 29.18
CA LEU A 39 -7.91 2.28 30.54
C LEU A 39 -6.78 2.43 31.57
N ARG A 40 -5.52 2.11 31.21
CA ARG A 40 -4.35 2.32 32.09
C ARG A 40 -4.10 3.81 32.40
N ARG A 41 -4.56 4.71 31.55
CA ARG A 41 -4.47 6.17 31.77
C ARG A 41 -5.62 6.74 32.57
N GLY A 42 -6.62 5.93 32.94
CA GLY A 42 -7.80 6.39 33.64
C GLY A 42 -8.78 7.19 32.78
N GLU A 43 -8.68 7.10 31.46
CA GLU A 43 -9.64 7.70 30.54
C GLU A 43 -10.91 6.83 30.54
N GLU A 44 -12.09 7.45 30.74
CA GLU A 44 -13.36 6.74 30.68
C GLU A 44 -13.62 6.19 29.26
N GLU A 45 -14.02 4.94 29.18
CA GLU A 45 -14.41 4.31 27.91
C GLU A 45 -15.70 4.91 27.38
N GLU A 46 -15.60 5.85 26.49
CA GLU A 46 -16.73 6.22 25.62
C GLU A 46 -16.99 5.07 24.63
N PHE A 47 -17.79 4.10 25.05
CA PHE A 47 -18.31 3.05 24.17
C PHE A 47 -19.29 3.68 23.18
N LYS A 48 -18.82 4.02 21.97
CA LYS A 48 -19.72 4.36 20.89
C LYS A 48 -20.44 3.08 20.46
N GLU A 49 -21.78 3.06 20.58
CA GLU A 49 -22.65 1.97 20.13
C GLU A 49 -22.37 1.52 18.71
N ILE A 50 -21.93 2.45 17.82
CA ILE A 50 -21.51 2.21 16.44
C ILE A 50 -20.39 1.15 16.35
N THR A 51 -19.46 1.11 17.31
CA THR A 51 -18.36 0.14 17.30
C THR A 51 -18.87 -1.27 17.61
N ARG A 52 -19.85 -1.40 18.51
CA ARG A 52 -20.51 -2.68 18.86
C ARG A 52 -21.35 -3.19 17.68
N LEU A 53 -22.19 -2.34 17.11
CA LEU A 53 -23.05 -2.68 15.98
C LEU A 53 -22.21 -3.17 14.79
N ARG A 54 -21.08 -2.50 14.53
CA ARG A 54 -20.18 -2.88 13.45
C ARG A 54 -19.51 -4.24 13.71
N THR A 55 -19.07 -4.54 14.92
CA THR A 55 -18.47 -5.84 15.25
C THR A 55 -19.52 -6.95 15.15
N MET A 56 -20.75 -6.69 15.57
CA MET A 56 -21.87 -7.65 15.46
C MET A 56 -22.21 -7.97 13.99
N ILE A 57 -22.07 -7.03 13.08
CA ILE A 57 -22.35 -7.24 11.64
C ILE A 57 -21.11 -7.79 10.93
N ALA A 58 -19.93 -7.29 11.25
CA ALA A 58 -18.69 -7.63 10.58
C ALA A 58 -18.27 -9.10 10.78
N ALA A 59 -18.41 -9.62 11.96
CA ALA A 59 -17.99 -10.99 12.27
C ALA A 59 -18.83 -12.05 11.50
N PRO A 60 -20.17 -12.01 11.50
CA PRO A 60 -20.98 -12.94 10.72
C PRO A 60 -20.72 -12.85 9.21
N ILE A 61 -20.60 -11.62 8.67
CA ILE A 61 -20.33 -11.43 7.24
C ILE A 61 -18.95 -12.00 6.87
N GLY A 62 -17.92 -11.74 7.68
CA GLY A 62 -16.58 -12.29 7.46
C GLY A 62 -16.58 -13.82 7.46
N VAL A 63 -17.31 -14.45 8.39
CA VAL A 63 -17.45 -15.91 8.44
C VAL A 63 -18.20 -16.43 7.21
N LEU A 64 -19.29 -15.79 6.81
CA LEU A 64 -20.06 -16.18 5.62
C LEU A 64 -19.21 -16.06 4.34
N LEU A 65 -18.47 -14.97 4.17
CA LEU A 65 -17.58 -14.79 3.02
C LEU A 65 -16.46 -15.83 3.00
N TYR A 66 -15.91 -16.17 4.17
CA TYR A 66 -14.89 -17.21 4.29
C TYR A 66 -15.47 -18.59 3.94
N LEU A 67 -16.63 -18.94 4.47
CA LEU A 67 -17.32 -20.18 4.15
C LEU A 67 -17.63 -20.26 2.65
N TYR A 68 -18.11 -19.19 2.04
CA TYR A 68 -18.35 -19.14 0.61
C TYR A 68 -17.06 -19.39 -0.19
N ALA A 69 -15.96 -18.72 0.14
CA ALA A 69 -14.72 -18.83 -0.61
C ALA A 69 -14.07 -20.21 -0.55
N PHE A 70 -14.17 -20.90 0.60
CA PHE A 70 -13.39 -22.10 0.86
C PHE A 70 -14.23 -23.38 0.95
N TYR A 71 -15.50 -23.31 1.33
CA TYR A 71 -16.33 -24.49 1.57
C TYR A 71 -17.41 -24.74 0.51
N LEU A 72 -18.01 -23.71 -0.06
CA LEU A 72 -19.05 -23.90 -1.07
C LEU A 72 -18.59 -24.68 -2.31
N PRO A 73 -17.39 -24.46 -2.86
CA PRO A 73 -16.89 -25.24 -3.99
C PRO A 73 -16.69 -26.73 -3.68
N VAL A 74 -16.53 -27.10 -2.40
CA VAL A 74 -16.28 -28.49 -1.97
C VAL A 74 -17.57 -29.23 -1.70
N VAL A 75 -18.67 -28.53 -1.41
CA VAL A 75 -19.93 -29.09 -0.91
C VAL A 75 -21.07 -28.98 -1.90
N ASP A 76 -20.75 -28.61 -3.13
CA ASP A 76 -21.71 -28.51 -4.22
C ASP A 76 -22.43 -29.87 -4.42
N GLY A 77 -23.74 -29.86 -4.15
CA GLY A 77 -24.60 -31.03 -4.30
C GLY A 77 -25.15 -31.66 -3.01
N SER A 78 -24.84 -31.14 -1.80
CA SER A 78 -25.44 -31.66 -0.57
C SER A 78 -26.68 -30.88 -0.13
N GLU A 79 -27.76 -31.60 0.26
CA GLU A 79 -29.03 -31.02 0.72
C GLU A 79 -28.88 -30.08 1.93
N LEU A 80 -27.78 -30.20 2.68
CA LEU A 80 -27.47 -29.37 3.89
C LEU A 80 -27.30 -27.90 3.57
N TYR A 81 -27.00 -27.54 2.33
CA TYR A 81 -26.67 -26.17 1.90
C TYR A 81 -27.80 -25.51 1.08
N SER A 82 -28.94 -26.13 0.94
CA SER A 82 -30.07 -25.59 0.14
C SER A 82 -30.51 -24.18 0.64
N TRP A 83 -30.36 -23.88 1.91
CA TRP A 83 -30.69 -22.58 2.49
C TRP A 83 -29.64 -21.49 2.25
N ILE A 84 -28.41 -21.88 1.84
CA ILE A 84 -27.32 -20.96 1.48
C ILE A 84 -27.11 -20.92 -0.04
N SER A 85 -27.79 -21.77 -0.82
CA SER A 85 -27.61 -21.87 -2.28
C SER A 85 -27.77 -20.52 -3.00
N TRP A 86 -28.71 -19.68 -2.53
CA TRP A 86 -28.93 -18.32 -3.05
C TRP A 86 -27.67 -17.44 -2.97
N PHE A 87 -26.78 -17.70 -2.01
CA PHE A 87 -25.53 -16.98 -1.84
C PHE A 87 -24.46 -17.44 -2.85
N GLY A 88 -24.49 -18.73 -3.23
CA GLY A 88 -23.66 -19.30 -4.31
C GLY A 88 -24.03 -18.80 -5.70
N GLU A 89 -25.27 -18.36 -5.88
CA GLU A 89 -25.77 -17.79 -7.15
C GLU A 89 -25.43 -16.28 -7.30
N MET A 90 -24.87 -15.64 -6.29
CA MET A 90 -24.48 -14.23 -6.38
C MET A 90 -23.37 -14.02 -7.41
N ASN A 91 -23.54 -12.98 -8.21
CA ASN A 91 -22.51 -12.60 -9.18
C ASN A 91 -21.20 -12.26 -8.46
N PRO A 92 -20.06 -12.86 -8.81
CA PRO A 92 -18.75 -12.62 -8.19
C PRO A 92 -18.36 -11.14 -8.11
N ARG A 93 -18.85 -10.31 -9.04
CA ARG A 93 -18.60 -8.86 -9.01
C ARG A 93 -19.25 -8.17 -7.81
N HIS A 94 -20.46 -8.59 -7.43
CA HIS A 94 -21.15 -8.02 -6.28
C HIS A 94 -20.45 -8.43 -4.97
N LEU A 95 -19.97 -9.67 -4.88
CA LEU A 95 -19.16 -10.12 -3.74
C LEU A 95 -17.89 -9.30 -3.59
N ILE A 96 -17.14 -9.11 -4.67
CA ILE A 96 -15.92 -8.28 -4.67
C ILE A 96 -16.22 -6.84 -4.23
N MET A 97 -17.34 -6.25 -4.68
CA MET A 97 -17.73 -4.90 -4.24
C MET A 97 -18.00 -4.84 -2.74
N VAL A 98 -18.69 -5.84 -2.18
CA VAL A 98 -18.95 -5.94 -0.74
C VAL A 98 -17.66 -6.11 0.05
N GLU A 99 -16.72 -6.93 -0.44
CA GLU A 99 -15.42 -7.16 0.17
C GLU A 99 -14.57 -5.90 0.21
N ILE A 100 -14.50 -5.16 -0.90
CA ILE A 100 -13.78 -3.89 -0.98
C ILE A 100 -14.39 -2.87 -0.02
N LEU A 101 -15.72 -2.74 -0.02
CA LEU A 101 -16.41 -1.83 0.90
C LEU A 101 -16.10 -2.18 2.36
N PHE A 102 -16.11 -3.48 2.66
CA PHE A 102 -15.84 -3.96 4.01
C PHE A 102 -14.38 -3.75 4.43
N LEU A 103 -13.44 -3.91 3.48
CA LEU A 103 -12.03 -3.60 3.68
C LEU A 103 -11.83 -2.12 3.99
N ILE A 104 -12.47 -1.21 3.24
CA ILE A 104 -12.43 0.23 3.45
C ILE A 104 -12.96 0.59 4.86
N ILE A 105 -14.06 -0.02 5.28
CA ILE A 105 -14.64 0.21 6.61
C ILE A 105 -13.67 -0.24 7.73
N ASN A 106 -13.02 -1.38 7.58
CA ASN A 106 -12.07 -1.88 8.57
C ASN A 106 -10.80 -1.01 8.63
N LEU A 107 -10.23 -0.63 7.49
CA LEU A 107 -9.08 0.27 7.42
C LEU A 107 -9.42 1.68 7.97
N GLY A 108 -10.60 2.20 7.63
CA GLY A 108 -11.09 3.46 8.19
C GLY A 108 -11.25 3.43 9.71
N SER A 109 -11.59 2.26 10.26
CA SER A 109 -11.63 2.07 11.70
C SER A 109 -10.25 2.10 12.36
N ILE A 110 -9.25 1.41 11.77
CA ILE A 110 -7.87 1.46 12.26
C ILE A 110 -7.39 2.91 12.26
N ALA A 111 -7.61 3.64 11.17
CA ALA A 111 -7.27 5.05 11.07
C ALA A 111 -7.97 5.91 12.14
N GLY A 112 -9.24 5.61 12.47
CA GLY A 112 -9.98 6.26 13.53
C GLY A 112 -9.36 6.04 14.91
N TYR A 113 -8.96 4.81 15.23
CA TYR A 113 -8.24 4.50 16.48
C TYR A 113 -6.88 5.17 16.54
N CYS A 114 -6.10 5.14 15.45
CA CYS A 114 -4.82 5.86 15.36
C CYS A 114 -5.00 7.35 15.60
N ARG A 115 -6.03 7.96 15.03
CA ARG A 115 -6.31 9.39 15.21
C ARG A 115 -6.71 9.74 16.64
N LYS A 116 -7.50 8.88 17.32
CA LYS A 116 -7.99 9.15 18.68
C LYS A 116 -6.91 8.92 19.73
N TYR A 117 -6.17 7.81 19.64
CA TYR A 117 -5.26 7.36 20.70
C TYR A 117 -3.78 7.41 20.31
N GLY A 118 -3.47 7.62 19.03
CA GLY A 118 -2.11 7.51 18.50
C GLY A 118 -1.14 8.53 19.09
N THR A 119 -1.58 9.78 19.29
CA THR A 119 -0.74 10.83 19.91
C THR A 119 -0.44 10.50 21.37
N ALA A 120 -1.43 10.10 22.14
CA ALA A 120 -1.28 9.73 23.54
C ALA A 120 -0.37 8.50 23.71
N CYS A 121 -0.53 7.50 22.84
CA CYS A 121 0.32 6.31 22.82
C CYS A 121 1.77 6.65 22.45
N LEU A 122 1.97 7.54 21.49
CA LEU A 122 3.30 8.02 21.11
C LEU A 122 3.97 8.81 22.23
N ASP A 123 3.24 9.68 22.92
CA ASP A 123 3.78 10.49 24.01
C ASP A 123 4.24 9.62 25.18
N ASP A 124 3.49 8.56 25.52
CA ASP A 124 3.90 7.60 26.54
C ASP A 124 5.09 6.73 26.10
N LEU A 125 5.08 6.28 24.84
CA LEU A 125 6.15 5.43 24.31
C LEU A 125 7.48 6.17 24.24
N CYS A 126 7.41 7.47 23.91
CA CYS A 126 8.59 8.32 23.72
C CYS A 126 9.07 8.99 25.00
N LEU A 127 8.29 8.99 26.10
CA LEU A 127 8.65 9.62 27.38
C LEU A 127 9.18 11.05 27.23
N GLY A 128 8.70 11.80 26.24
CA GLY A 128 9.15 13.16 25.93
C GLY A 128 10.37 13.24 25.03
N ASP A 129 10.92 12.12 24.53
CA ASP A 129 12.01 12.14 23.54
C ASP A 129 11.45 12.41 22.13
N GLU A 130 11.59 13.66 21.69
CA GLU A 130 11.16 14.12 20.36
C GLU A 130 11.94 13.44 19.22
N VAL A 131 13.18 13.00 19.46
CA VAL A 131 13.98 12.30 18.44
C VAL A 131 13.41 10.90 18.20
N LEU A 132 13.09 10.19 19.28
CA LEU A 132 12.46 8.87 19.22
C LEU A 132 11.08 8.96 18.56
N ARG A 133 10.28 9.95 18.96
CA ARG A 133 8.95 10.21 18.37
C ARG A 133 9.02 10.40 16.86
N ARG A 134 9.95 11.22 16.36
CA ARG A 134 10.15 11.43 14.93
C ARG A 134 10.62 10.16 14.21
N ARG A 135 11.49 9.36 14.82
CA ARG A 135 11.90 8.06 14.23
C ARG A 135 10.72 7.11 14.05
N ILE A 136 9.86 7.01 15.05
CA ILE A 136 8.65 6.17 14.96
C ILE A 136 7.71 6.70 13.89
N LEU A 137 7.44 8.00 13.87
CA LEU A 137 6.57 8.62 12.87
C LEU A 137 7.12 8.50 11.45
N SER A 138 8.45 8.52 11.27
CA SER A 138 9.08 8.38 9.94
C SER A 138 8.90 7.00 9.31
N VAL A 139 8.52 5.98 10.08
CA VAL A 139 8.22 4.65 9.54
C VAL A 139 7.08 4.70 8.52
N PHE A 140 6.06 5.54 8.73
CA PHE A 140 4.91 5.64 7.85
C PHE A 140 5.28 6.16 6.44
N PRO A 141 5.91 7.36 6.28
CA PRO A 141 6.31 7.79 4.94
C PRO A 141 7.36 6.85 4.33
N ASN A 142 8.32 6.34 5.10
CA ASN A 142 9.31 5.39 4.59
C ASN A 142 8.67 4.10 4.06
N ALA A 143 7.60 3.60 4.70
CA ALA A 143 6.86 2.46 4.18
C ALA A 143 6.18 2.75 2.84
N LEU A 144 5.64 3.97 2.65
CA LEU A 144 5.06 4.40 1.37
C LEU A 144 6.13 4.51 0.28
N THR A 145 7.31 5.02 0.63
CA THR A 145 8.47 5.08 -0.27
C THR A 145 8.92 3.68 -0.70
N VAL A 146 8.94 2.70 0.21
CA VAL A 146 9.21 1.30 -0.14
C VAL A 146 8.13 0.75 -1.07
N MET A 147 6.85 1.08 -0.83
CA MET A 147 5.75 0.69 -1.73
C MET A 147 5.91 1.29 -3.13
N ASN A 148 6.39 2.54 -3.25
CA ASN A 148 6.74 3.14 -4.54
C ASN A 148 7.78 2.27 -5.27
N ALA A 149 8.91 1.93 -4.64
CA ALA A 149 9.94 1.07 -5.24
C ALA A 149 9.40 -0.32 -5.64
N LEU A 150 8.60 -0.95 -4.77
CA LEU A 150 7.99 -2.26 -5.05
C LEU A 150 7.05 -2.20 -6.25
N MET A 151 6.28 -1.13 -6.40
CA MET A 151 5.42 -0.92 -7.58
C MET A 151 6.26 -0.76 -8.85
N GLY A 152 7.40 -0.05 -8.80
CA GLY A 152 8.33 0.04 -9.92
C GLY A 152 8.86 -1.33 -10.35
N LEU A 153 9.31 -2.15 -9.40
CA LEU A 153 9.78 -3.51 -9.68
C LEU A 153 8.65 -4.41 -10.22
N LEU A 154 7.45 -4.31 -9.66
CA LEU A 154 6.29 -5.06 -10.11
C LEU A 154 5.88 -4.65 -11.54
N ALA A 155 6.00 -3.38 -11.90
CA ALA A 155 5.76 -2.91 -13.26
C ALA A 155 6.72 -3.56 -14.27
N ILE A 156 8.01 -3.69 -13.91
CA ILE A 156 8.99 -4.42 -14.72
C ILE A 156 8.56 -5.89 -14.93
N PHE A 157 8.16 -6.55 -13.85
CA PHE A 157 7.73 -7.96 -13.91
C PHE A 157 6.51 -8.17 -14.83
N PHE A 158 5.52 -7.28 -14.77
CA PHE A 158 4.37 -7.35 -15.68
C PHE A 158 4.73 -7.01 -17.13
N ALA A 159 5.68 -6.11 -17.34
CA ALA A 159 6.17 -5.77 -18.69
C ALA A 159 6.93 -6.95 -19.33
N ASP A 160 7.74 -7.68 -18.56
CA ASP A 160 8.42 -8.90 -18.99
C ASP A 160 7.41 -9.97 -19.47
N GLN A 161 6.28 -10.10 -18.77
CA GLN A 161 5.18 -10.97 -19.20
C GLN A 161 4.39 -10.44 -20.40
N GLY A 162 4.72 -9.26 -20.94
CA GLY A 162 4.01 -8.60 -22.03
C GLY A 162 2.68 -7.96 -21.66
N ARG A 163 2.41 -7.80 -20.37
CA ARG A 163 1.22 -7.17 -19.82
C ARG A 163 1.44 -5.66 -19.62
N PHE A 164 1.73 -4.97 -20.70
CA PHE A 164 2.13 -3.55 -20.67
C PHE A 164 1.06 -2.60 -20.10
N LYS A 165 -0.24 -2.91 -20.32
CA LYS A 165 -1.33 -2.10 -19.76
C LYS A 165 -1.33 -2.13 -18.24
N GLU A 166 -1.19 -3.32 -17.68
CA GLU A 166 -1.11 -3.52 -16.23
C GLU A 166 0.18 -2.94 -15.67
N ALA A 167 1.31 -3.14 -16.34
CA ALA A 167 2.59 -2.56 -15.96
C ALA A 167 2.53 -1.03 -15.88
N PHE A 168 1.89 -0.37 -16.86
CA PHE A 168 1.71 1.07 -16.86
C PHE A 168 0.81 1.54 -15.69
N LEU A 169 -0.30 0.84 -15.42
CA LEU A 169 -1.17 1.17 -14.29
C LEU A 169 -0.45 1.03 -12.95
N ILE A 170 0.39 0.01 -12.80
CA ILE A 170 1.21 -0.20 -11.60
C ILE A 170 2.24 0.91 -11.44
N LEU A 171 2.88 1.33 -12.52
CA LEU A 171 3.82 2.46 -12.52
C LEU A 171 3.13 3.78 -12.13
N LEU A 172 1.88 3.98 -12.57
CA LEU A 172 1.08 5.12 -12.12
C LEU A 172 0.78 5.04 -10.61
N GLY A 173 0.58 3.82 -10.09
CA GLY A 173 0.47 3.56 -8.66
C GLY A 173 1.75 3.94 -7.90
N ALA A 174 2.93 3.67 -8.47
CA ALA A 174 4.21 4.10 -7.90
C ALA A 174 4.26 5.63 -7.73
N ALA A 175 3.87 6.39 -8.76
CA ALA A 175 3.81 7.85 -8.71
C ALA A 175 2.78 8.39 -7.68
N PHE A 176 1.72 7.62 -7.41
CA PHE A 176 0.77 7.95 -6.36
C PHE A 176 1.38 7.80 -4.97
N PHE A 177 2.10 6.70 -4.72
CA PHE A 177 2.77 6.45 -3.43
C PHE A 177 3.88 7.47 -3.15
N ASP A 178 4.66 7.87 -4.16
CA ASP A 178 5.65 8.94 -4.10
C ASP A 178 5.04 10.27 -3.60
N LYS A 179 3.94 10.69 -4.20
CA LYS A 179 3.25 11.91 -3.75
C LYS A 179 2.64 11.79 -2.35
N LEU A 180 2.19 10.58 -2.01
CA LEU A 180 1.55 10.31 -0.73
C LEU A 180 2.55 10.35 0.43
N ASP A 181 3.75 9.78 0.27
CA ASP A 181 4.77 9.77 1.33
C ASP A 181 5.24 11.17 1.70
N GLY A 182 5.50 12.03 0.70
CA GLY A 182 5.81 13.43 0.93
C GLY A 182 4.66 14.22 1.60
N ALA A 183 3.41 13.94 1.23
CA ALA A 183 2.26 14.55 1.87
C ALA A 183 2.12 14.11 3.34
N VAL A 184 2.32 12.83 3.62
CA VAL A 184 2.30 12.26 4.97
C VAL A 184 3.45 12.81 5.81
N ALA A 185 4.67 12.87 5.27
CA ALA A 185 5.83 13.43 5.97
C ALA A 185 5.60 14.91 6.40
N ARG A 186 5.04 15.72 5.51
CA ARG A 186 4.66 17.11 5.81
C ARG A 186 3.58 17.18 6.89
N LYS A 187 2.54 16.37 6.78
CA LYS A 187 1.42 16.34 7.74
C LYS A 187 1.84 15.88 9.13
N LEU A 188 2.84 15.02 9.23
CA LEU A 188 3.43 14.55 10.48
C LEU A 188 4.48 15.52 11.05
N GLY A 189 4.77 16.64 10.38
CA GLY A 189 5.75 17.62 10.82
C GLY A 189 7.21 17.14 10.76
N LEU A 190 7.50 16.09 9.95
CA LEU A 190 8.83 15.51 9.86
C LEU A 190 9.80 16.36 9.02
N THR A 191 9.28 17.27 8.21
CA THR A 191 10.05 18.16 7.33
C THR A 191 10.61 19.38 8.05
N THR A 192 10.09 19.75 9.24
CA THR A 192 10.58 20.88 10.02
C THR A 192 11.76 20.45 10.91
N PRO A 193 12.88 21.20 10.95
CA PRO A 193 14.01 20.87 11.80
C PRO A 193 13.65 20.98 13.30
N LEU A 194 14.28 20.16 14.13
CA LEU A 194 14.17 20.28 15.59
C LEU A 194 14.85 21.56 16.07
N PRO A 195 14.26 22.30 17.04
CA PRO A 195 14.80 23.58 17.50
C PRO A 195 16.23 23.52 18.06
N ASN A 196 16.69 22.34 18.51
CA ASN A 196 18.02 22.13 19.12
C ASN A 196 19.01 21.40 18.20
N GLN A 197 18.66 21.01 17.00
CA GLN A 197 19.61 20.46 16.04
C GLN A 197 20.15 21.58 15.16
N LYS A 198 21.43 21.95 15.33
CA LYS A 198 22.14 22.68 14.31
C LYS A 198 21.97 21.94 13.00
N GLN A 199 21.30 22.56 12.04
CA GLN A 199 21.17 22.02 10.69
C GLN A 199 22.58 21.78 10.14
N ASN A 200 23.08 20.57 10.28
CA ASN A 200 24.17 20.13 9.46
C ASN A 200 23.61 20.05 8.03
N LYS A 201 24.01 21.00 7.20
CA LYS A 201 23.62 21.17 5.80
C LYS A 201 23.82 19.88 4.95
N TYR A 202 24.43 18.86 5.55
CA TYR A 202 24.79 17.58 4.94
C TYR A 202 24.26 16.36 5.70
N SER A 203 23.29 16.50 6.60
CA SER A 203 22.72 15.32 7.26
C SER A 203 21.88 14.53 6.25
N ILE A 204 22.45 13.44 5.76
CA ILE A 204 21.76 12.46 4.95
C ILE A 204 20.78 11.72 5.89
N THR A 205 19.49 11.92 5.69
CA THR A 205 18.47 11.18 6.43
C THR A 205 18.19 9.85 5.73
N LEU A 206 17.98 8.80 6.50
CA LEU A 206 17.64 7.47 5.95
C LEU A 206 16.43 7.54 4.98
N GLY A 207 15.41 8.32 5.36
CA GLY A 207 14.23 8.52 4.52
C GLY A 207 14.56 9.19 3.19
N GLY A 208 15.44 10.20 3.17
CA GLY A 208 15.84 10.84 1.92
C GLY A 208 16.62 9.92 0.98
N VAL A 209 17.50 9.06 1.53
CA VAL A 209 18.21 8.06 0.70
C VAL A 209 17.24 7.02 0.15
N LEU A 210 16.28 6.58 0.95
CA LEU A 210 15.27 5.63 0.53
C LEU A 210 14.40 6.20 -0.59
N ASP A 211 14.04 7.48 -0.48
CA ASP A 211 13.30 8.24 -1.48
C ASP A 211 14.06 8.31 -2.81
N ASP A 212 15.32 8.74 -2.76
CA ASP A 212 16.19 8.83 -3.93
C ASP A 212 16.36 7.46 -4.64
N ILE A 213 16.51 6.37 -3.88
CA ILE A 213 16.59 5.00 -4.43
C ILE A 213 15.26 4.59 -5.05
N SER A 214 14.15 4.83 -4.36
CA SER A 214 12.81 4.50 -4.82
C SER A 214 12.49 5.20 -6.14
N ASP A 215 12.77 6.49 -6.23
CA ASP A 215 12.58 7.29 -7.43
C ASP A 215 13.45 6.82 -8.59
N THR A 216 14.70 6.45 -8.31
CA THR A 216 15.58 5.85 -9.31
C THR A 216 14.98 4.57 -9.88
N VAL A 217 14.48 3.67 -9.04
CA VAL A 217 13.87 2.41 -9.47
C VAL A 217 12.61 2.65 -10.26
N SER A 218 11.69 3.47 -9.74
CA SER A 218 10.34 3.61 -10.28
C SER A 218 10.27 4.54 -11.49
N PHE A 219 11.09 5.59 -11.55
CA PHE A 219 10.98 6.61 -12.61
C PHE A 219 12.14 6.64 -13.58
N CYS A 220 13.27 6.01 -13.25
CA CYS A 220 14.40 5.92 -14.19
C CYS A 220 14.54 4.50 -14.77
N ILE A 221 14.61 3.48 -13.92
CA ILE A 221 14.91 2.10 -14.33
C ILE A 221 13.66 1.41 -14.88
N ALA A 222 12.53 1.46 -14.18
CA ALA A 222 11.33 0.73 -14.58
C ALA A 222 10.80 1.18 -15.95
N PRO A 223 10.65 2.48 -16.27
CA PRO A 223 10.21 2.90 -17.59
C PRO A 223 11.20 2.53 -18.70
N ALA A 224 12.51 2.57 -18.41
CA ALA A 224 13.54 2.19 -19.38
C ALA A 224 13.43 0.72 -19.79
N ILE A 225 13.31 -0.17 -18.80
CA ILE A 225 13.16 -1.62 -19.01
C ILE A 225 11.82 -1.93 -19.69
N MET A 226 10.73 -1.29 -19.25
CA MET A 226 9.41 -1.44 -19.88
C MET A 226 9.44 -1.03 -21.35
N PHE A 227 10.11 0.07 -21.67
CA PHE A 227 10.29 0.52 -23.05
C PHE A 227 11.09 -0.51 -23.86
N TYR A 228 12.19 -1.04 -23.32
CA TYR A 228 12.98 -2.05 -24.00
C TYR A 228 12.16 -3.32 -24.30
N PHE A 229 11.45 -3.88 -23.31
CA PHE A 229 10.59 -5.05 -23.51
C PHE A 229 9.46 -4.78 -24.51
N LEU A 230 8.90 -3.57 -24.50
CA LEU A 230 7.88 -3.18 -25.47
C LEU A 230 8.43 -3.20 -26.89
N MET A 231 9.59 -2.59 -27.13
CA MET A 231 10.22 -2.52 -28.44
C MET A 231 10.71 -3.89 -28.92
N GLU A 232 11.29 -4.68 -28.04
CA GLU A 232 11.71 -6.06 -28.34
C GLU A 232 10.56 -6.90 -28.90
N ARG A 233 9.36 -6.79 -28.32
CA ARG A 233 8.19 -7.54 -28.80
C ARG A 233 7.62 -7.02 -30.12
N PHE A 234 7.67 -5.71 -30.36
CA PHE A 234 7.12 -5.13 -31.60
C PHE A 234 8.09 -5.23 -32.80
N ILE A 235 9.39 -5.31 -32.57
CA ILE A 235 10.41 -5.15 -33.61
C ILE A 235 11.34 -6.39 -33.71
N SER A 236 10.97 -7.49 -33.06
CA SER A 236 11.77 -8.73 -32.96
C SER A 236 12.23 -9.29 -34.33
N GLU A 237 11.61 -8.90 -35.45
CA GLU A 237 11.94 -9.38 -36.79
C GLU A 237 13.04 -8.58 -37.51
N SER A 238 13.41 -7.39 -37.04
CA SER A 238 14.28 -6.47 -37.80
C SER A 238 15.72 -6.33 -37.30
N GLY A 239 16.13 -7.04 -36.25
CA GLY A 239 17.51 -7.00 -35.75
C GLY A 239 17.94 -5.68 -35.07
N GLU A 240 17.05 -4.71 -34.94
CA GLU A 240 17.32 -3.38 -34.38
C GLU A 240 17.18 -3.30 -32.84
N THR A 241 17.03 -4.44 -32.16
CA THR A 241 16.85 -4.51 -30.70
C THR A 241 17.99 -3.86 -29.93
N VAL A 242 19.22 -3.93 -30.45
CA VAL A 242 20.40 -3.30 -29.84
C VAL A 242 20.28 -1.78 -29.79
N PHE A 243 19.71 -1.15 -30.80
CA PHE A 243 19.49 0.31 -30.81
C PHE A 243 18.54 0.73 -29.67
N PHE A 244 17.44 0.00 -29.49
CA PHE A 244 16.46 0.31 -28.44
C PHE A 244 17.01 0.05 -27.04
N LEU A 245 17.91 -0.92 -26.88
CA LEU A 245 18.64 -1.12 -25.64
C LEU A 245 19.47 0.13 -25.28
N TRP A 246 20.21 0.69 -26.23
CA TRP A 246 20.98 1.91 -25.98
C TRP A 246 20.09 3.12 -25.66
N VAL A 247 18.93 3.24 -26.29
CA VAL A 247 17.94 4.27 -25.97
C VAL A 247 17.42 4.11 -24.54
N ALA A 248 17.08 2.89 -24.11
CA ALA A 248 16.63 2.58 -22.77
C ALA A 248 17.71 2.90 -21.72
N ILE A 249 18.95 2.49 -21.97
CA ILE A 249 20.10 2.80 -21.11
C ILE A 249 20.30 4.33 -21.04
N GLY A 250 20.26 5.01 -22.17
CA GLY A 250 20.38 6.47 -22.24
C GLY A 250 19.32 7.18 -21.39
N TYR A 251 18.06 6.73 -21.48
CA TYR A 251 16.97 7.26 -20.66
C TYR A 251 17.23 7.05 -19.17
N ALA A 252 17.61 5.84 -18.76
CA ALA A 252 17.89 5.52 -17.36
C ALA A 252 19.04 6.38 -16.82
N VAL A 253 20.15 6.49 -17.57
CA VAL A 253 21.33 7.27 -17.17
C VAL A 253 20.99 8.75 -17.06
N LEU A 254 20.30 9.32 -18.04
CA LEU A 254 19.89 10.74 -18.00
C LEU A 254 18.91 11.00 -16.85
N GLY A 255 18.01 10.05 -16.56
CA GLY A 255 17.11 10.11 -15.42
C GLY A 255 17.85 10.16 -14.08
N VAL A 256 18.83 9.28 -13.90
CA VAL A 256 19.68 9.27 -12.70
C VAL A 256 20.52 10.53 -12.58
N ILE A 257 21.13 11.00 -13.68
CA ILE A 257 21.89 12.25 -13.69
C ILE A 257 20.99 13.43 -13.28
N ARG A 258 19.78 13.53 -13.84
CA ARG A 258 18.80 14.55 -13.45
C ARG A 258 18.49 14.49 -11.96
N LEU A 259 18.29 13.31 -11.40
CA LEU A 259 18.00 13.11 -9.98
C LEU A 259 19.19 13.59 -9.12
N ILE A 260 20.41 13.22 -9.50
CA ILE A 260 21.64 13.67 -8.79
C ILE A 260 21.74 15.21 -8.84
N PHE A 261 21.53 15.84 -9.99
CA PHE A 261 21.53 17.30 -10.09
C PHE A 261 20.47 17.94 -9.19
N PHE A 262 19.25 17.36 -9.18
CA PHE A 262 18.18 17.85 -8.30
C PHE A 262 18.55 17.74 -6.83
N ILE A 263 19.17 16.63 -6.39
CA ILE A 263 19.64 16.45 -5.01
C ILE A 263 20.73 17.46 -4.66
N LEU A 264 21.64 17.75 -5.58
CA LEU A 264 22.72 18.72 -5.36
C LEU A 264 22.18 20.16 -5.31
N ASP A 265 21.24 20.50 -6.20
CA ASP A 265 20.63 21.83 -6.27
C ASP A 265 19.73 22.11 -5.05
N ARG A 266 18.94 21.13 -4.62
CA ARG A 266 18.13 21.20 -3.39
C ARG A 266 18.97 21.50 -2.14
N LYS A 267 20.24 21.09 -2.13
CA LYS A 267 21.19 21.43 -1.06
C LYS A 267 21.73 22.86 -1.14
N SER A 268 21.63 23.50 -2.31
CA SER A 268 22.15 24.85 -2.56
C SER A 268 21.15 25.97 -2.29
N ILE A 269 19.83 25.66 -2.35
CA ILE A 269 18.77 26.66 -2.16
C ILE A 269 18.29 26.64 -0.68
N PRO A 270 18.52 27.71 0.10
CA PRO A 270 18.00 27.80 1.46
C PRO A 270 16.48 28.06 1.39
N GLY A 271 15.67 27.09 1.80
CA GLY A 271 14.23 27.27 1.95
C GLY A 271 13.33 26.31 1.17
N PHE A 272 13.87 25.28 0.53
CA PHE A 272 13.10 24.13 0.02
C PHE A 272 13.19 22.95 0.96
#